data_9b3b0604bdb2fd479058d8175facf5f3
#
_entry.id   9b3b0604bdb2fd479058d8175facf5f3
#
_cell.length_a   1.000
_cell.length_b   1.000
_cell.length_c   1.000
_cell.angle_alpha   90.00
_cell.angle_beta   90.00
_cell.angle_gamma   90.00
#
_symmetry.space_group_name_H-M   'P 1'
#
loop_
_entity.id
_entity.type
_entity.pdbx_description
1 polymer ?
#
loop_
_entity_poly.entity_id
_entity_poly.type
_entity_poly.pdbx_seq_one_letter_code
_entity_poly.pdbx_strand_id
1 'polypeptide(L)'
;MRKLILLALCLLWAHPHFGQPVDPLPRVPVMTIGTFHFSYPNLDFVQTRPEDQISVLDEPFRSEIIAISKAILEFQPTLIAIEQTSDRQTAIDSLYLLYLADNYQLPTGEEYQLGFRIGRLAGVTGIYCIDDFGSHYDNILELFDDEERSNRLGDHIRKTMQDLSFPMTAPKVSSIIDELVRLNQPENIRNSLASYLYIAFRYEEEPGDYTGVDFESGRWFNRNLRIFRNVQRIPRSPDDRILLITGADHLNLLNILFETSWEFELISPLPYLEKAREML
;
A
#
# COMPACT_ATOMS: atom_id res chain seq x y z
N MET A 1 8.69 -18.61 47.24
CA MET A 1 8.52 -17.15 47.35
C MET A 1 9.15 -16.50 46.15
N ARG A 2 8.38 -16.30 45.09
CA ARG A 2 8.79 -15.55 43.86
C ARG A 2 8.51 -14.09 44.11
N LYS A 3 9.52 -13.26 44.19
CA LYS A 3 9.38 -11.80 44.28
C LYS A 3 8.92 -11.30 42.91
N LEU A 4 7.66 -10.86 42.83
CA LEU A 4 7.19 -10.00 41.75
C LEU A 4 7.98 -8.69 41.87
N ILE A 5 8.85 -8.43 40.91
CA ILE A 5 9.40 -7.10 40.67
C ILE A 5 8.36 -6.40 39.78
N LEU A 6 7.46 -5.64 40.43
CA LEU A 6 6.67 -4.64 39.74
C LEU A 6 7.65 -3.56 39.29
N LEU A 7 8.04 -3.57 38.01
CA LEU A 7 8.61 -2.40 37.37
C LEU A 7 7.48 -1.39 37.21
N ALA A 8 7.32 -0.52 38.20
CA ALA A 8 6.54 0.70 38.06
C ALA A 8 7.26 1.55 37.01
N LEU A 9 6.84 1.45 35.73
CA LEU A 9 7.12 2.48 34.75
C LEU A 9 6.37 3.72 35.27
N CYS A 10 7.06 4.53 36.09
CA CYS A 10 6.69 5.92 36.29
C CYS A 10 6.76 6.58 34.92
N LEU A 11 5.65 6.58 34.20
CA LEU A 11 5.39 7.56 33.17
C LEU A 11 5.49 8.92 33.86
N LEU A 12 6.67 9.51 33.82
CA LEU A 12 6.83 10.92 34.01
C LEU A 12 5.94 11.59 32.96
N TRP A 13 4.73 11.93 33.37
CA TRP A 13 3.94 12.95 32.74
C TRP A 13 4.67 14.29 33.02
N ALA A 14 5.85 14.43 32.45
CA ALA A 14 6.32 15.73 32.11
C ALA A 14 5.24 16.28 31.17
N HIS A 15 4.42 17.21 31.63
CA HIS A 15 3.63 18.01 30.72
C HIS A 15 4.64 18.52 29.70
N PRO A 16 4.54 18.15 28.43
CA PRO A 16 5.39 18.78 27.45
C PRO A 16 5.05 20.27 27.59
N HIS A 17 6.00 21.06 28.01
CA HIS A 17 6.00 22.44 27.63
C HIS A 17 5.98 22.38 26.10
N PHE A 18 4.81 22.55 25.48
CA PHE A 18 4.70 22.97 24.11
C PHE A 18 5.31 24.37 24.03
N GLY A 19 6.60 24.44 24.34
CA GLY A 19 7.39 25.62 24.30
C GLY A 19 8.05 25.67 22.95
N GLN A 20 7.74 26.70 22.23
CA GLN A 20 8.25 27.17 20.96
C GLN A 20 8.10 26.15 19.80
N PRO A 21 7.55 26.55 18.66
CA PRO A 21 7.57 25.73 17.49
C PRO A 21 9.03 25.37 17.21
N VAL A 22 9.36 24.08 17.38
CA VAL A 22 10.58 23.52 16.79
C VAL A 22 10.43 23.86 15.31
N ASP A 23 11.41 24.53 14.71
CA ASP A 23 11.43 24.75 13.27
C ASP A 23 11.11 23.39 12.63
N PRO A 24 10.06 23.30 11.80
CA PRO A 24 9.66 22.03 11.26
C PRO A 24 10.87 21.43 10.53
N LEU A 25 11.23 20.19 10.88
CA LEU A 25 12.25 19.46 10.15
C LEU A 25 11.87 19.49 8.66
N PRO A 26 12.84 19.67 7.75
CA PRO A 26 12.53 19.60 6.32
C PRO A 26 11.87 18.26 6.03
N ARG A 27 10.63 18.31 5.56
CA ARG A 27 9.86 17.12 5.22
C ARG A 27 10.23 16.65 3.81
N VAL A 28 10.41 15.35 3.66
CA VAL A 28 10.65 14.73 2.36
C VAL A 28 9.30 14.48 1.68
N PRO A 29 9.07 15.02 0.45
CA PRO A 29 7.85 14.75 -0.29
C PRO A 29 7.72 13.26 -0.63
N VAL A 30 6.56 12.67 -0.32
CA VAL A 30 6.20 11.29 -0.67
C VAL A 30 4.91 11.33 -1.46
N MET A 31 4.98 10.92 -2.74
CA MET A 31 3.80 10.68 -3.56
C MET A 31 3.43 9.20 -3.49
N THR A 32 2.21 8.88 -3.09
CA THR A 32 1.69 7.52 -3.10
C THR A 32 0.80 7.30 -4.31
N ILE A 33 1.00 6.19 -5.04
CA ILE A 33 0.13 5.77 -6.15
C ILE A 33 -0.44 4.39 -5.81
N GLY A 34 -1.75 4.34 -5.61
CA GLY A 34 -2.50 3.10 -5.43
C GLY A 34 -2.92 2.50 -6.78
N THR A 35 -2.68 1.21 -6.96
CA THR A 35 -2.98 0.47 -8.18
C THR A 35 -3.98 -0.65 -7.92
N PHE A 36 -4.51 -1.26 -8.98
CA PHE A 36 -5.41 -2.43 -8.93
C PHE A 36 -4.69 -3.76 -9.16
N HIS A 37 -3.38 -3.82 -8.99
CA HIS A 37 -2.52 -4.96 -9.31
C HIS A 37 -2.63 -5.41 -10.78
N PHE A 38 -1.83 -4.81 -11.63
CA PHE A 38 -1.88 -5.00 -13.10
C PHE A 38 -1.70 -6.45 -13.57
N SER A 39 -1.13 -7.32 -12.73
CA SER A 39 -0.91 -8.74 -13.01
C SER A 39 -2.03 -9.66 -12.52
N TYR A 40 -3.04 -9.13 -11.81
CA TYR A 40 -4.16 -9.89 -11.24
C TYR A 40 -3.75 -11.13 -10.43
N PRO A 41 -2.98 -10.97 -9.36
CA PRO A 41 -2.53 -12.12 -8.56
C PRO A 41 -3.68 -12.82 -7.81
N ASN A 42 -4.89 -12.22 -7.78
CA ASN A 42 -6.11 -12.75 -7.14
C ASN A 42 -5.91 -13.08 -5.65
N LEU A 43 -5.15 -12.24 -4.94
CA LEU A 43 -4.92 -12.37 -3.50
C LEU A 43 -5.97 -11.63 -2.67
N ASP A 44 -6.80 -10.79 -3.29
CA ASP A 44 -7.83 -9.99 -2.64
C ASP A 44 -9.16 -10.74 -2.54
N PHE A 45 -10.02 -10.33 -1.58
CA PHE A 45 -11.38 -10.85 -1.47
C PHE A 45 -12.24 -10.51 -2.69
N VAL A 46 -12.07 -9.30 -3.23
CA VAL A 46 -12.76 -8.84 -4.44
C VAL A 46 -11.85 -9.10 -5.63
N GLN A 47 -12.13 -10.13 -6.39
CA GLN A 47 -11.31 -10.54 -7.52
C GLN A 47 -11.89 -10.05 -8.84
N THR A 48 -11.02 -9.76 -9.79
CA THR A 48 -11.43 -9.51 -11.18
C THR A 48 -11.64 -10.84 -11.90
N ARG A 49 -12.82 -11.01 -12.51
CA ARG A 49 -13.13 -12.22 -13.28
C ARG A 49 -12.15 -12.35 -14.46
N PRO A 50 -11.77 -13.58 -14.86
CA PRO A 50 -10.82 -13.79 -15.96
C PRO A 50 -11.20 -13.06 -17.26
N GLU A 51 -12.50 -13.02 -17.60
CA GLU A 51 -13.04 -12.35 -18.79
C GLU A 51 -13.02 -10.81 -18.70
N ASP A 52 -12.84 -10.25 -17.52
CA ASP A 52 -12.76 -8.81 -17.27
C ASP A 52 -11.32 -8.32 -17.08
N GLN A 53 -10.33 -9.24 -16.99
CA GLN A 53 -8.93 -8.89 -16.91
C GLN A 53 -8.44 -8.27 -18.21
N ILE A 54 -7.64 -7.22 -18.10
CA ILE A 54 -7.01 -6.53 -19.24
C ILE A 54 -5.52 -6.84 -19.26
N SER A 55 -4.90 -6.76 -20.43
CA SER A 55 -3.45 -6.76 -20.54
C SER A 55 -2.96 -5.31 -20.64
N VAL A 56 -2.20 -4.87 -19.64
CA VAL A 56 -1.59 -3.53 -19.63
C VAL A 56 -0.50 -3.36 -20.69
N LEU A 57 -0.13 -4.45 -21.40
CA LEU A 57 0.81 -4.42 -22.52
C LEU A 57 0.14 -4.13 -23.85
N ASP A 58 -1.19 -4.23 -23.91
CA ASP A 58 -1.99 -4.00 -25.11
C ASP A 58 -2.49 -2.56 -25.19
N GLU A 59 -2.76 -2.08 -26.40
CA GLU A 59 -3.41 -0.77 -26.60
C GLU A 59 -4.92 -0.85 -26.28
N PRO A 60 -5.51 0.19 -25.70
CA PRO A 60 -4.92 1.52 -25.45
C PRO A 60 -4.15 1.62 -24.13
N PHE A 61 -4.20 0.59 -23.25
CA PHE A 61 -3.68 0.60 -21.89
C PHE A 61 -2.18 0.90 -21.82
N ARG A 62 -1.41 0.36 -22.77
CA ARG A 62 0.02 0.64 -22.86
C ARG A 62 0.31 2.12 -23.06
N SER A 63 -0.45 2.79 -23.93
CA SER A 63 -0.33 4.23 -24.16
C SER A 63 -0.67 5.02 -22.91
N GLU A 64 -1.70 4.61 -22.15
CA GLU A 64 -2.07 5.23 -20.88
C GLU A 64 -0.95 5.11 -19.84
N ILE A 65 -0.33 3.94 -19.68
CA ILE A 65 0.82 3.74 -18.77
C ILE A 65 1.99 4.65 -19.14
N ILE A 66 2.26 4.81 -20.42
CA ILE A 66 3.32 5.70 -20.90
C ILE A 66 2.99 7.16 -20.57
N ALA A 67 1.74 7.58 -20.74
CA ALA A 67 1.27 8.92 -20.39
C ALA A 67 1.38 9.18 -18.88
N ILE A 68 0.90 8.24 -18.05
CA ILE A 68 1.04 8.29 -16.59
C ILE A 68 2.51 8.44 -16.19
N SER A 69 3.39 7.59 -16.77
CA SER A 69 4.82 7.62 -16.45
C SER A 69 5.44 8.98 -16.76
N LYS A 70 5.08 9.58 -17.90
CA LYS A 70 5.56 10.92 -18.29
C LYS A 70 5.03 12.02 -17.40
N ALA A 71 3.74 11.98 -17.02
CA ALA A 71 3.13 12.98 -16.16
C ALA A 71 3.74 12.96 -14.75
N ILE A 72 4.01 11.77 -14.20
CA ILE A 72 4.64 11.60 -12.88
C ILE A 72 6.07 12.17 -12.83
N LEU A 73 6.78 12.28 -13.96
CA LEU A 73 8.10 12.91 -13.97
C LEU A 73 8.10 14.37 -13.49
N GLU A 74 6.96 15.06 -13.56
CA GLU A 74 6.85 16.43 -13.02
C GLU A 74 6.95 16.48 -11.49
N PHE A 75 6.65 15.38 -10.81
CA PHE A 75 6.97 15.22 -9.40
C PHE A 75 8.48 15.17 -9.16
N GLN A 76 9.31 14.87 -10.17
CA GLN A 76 10.76 14.73 -10.08
C GLN A 76 11.19 13.69 -9.03
N PRO A 77 10.70 12.44 -9.08
CA PRO A 77 11.07 11.43 -8.10
C PRO A 77 12.58 11.13 -8.17
N THR A 78 13.24 11.11 -7.01
CA THR A 78 14.67 10.71 -6.89
C THR A 78 14.81 9.31 -6.29
N LEU A 79 13.77 8.85 -5.59
CA LEU A 79 13.69 7.52 -4.96
C LEU A 79 12.36 6.89 -5.35
N ILE A 80 12.39 5.60 -5.69
CA ILE A 80 11.17 4.83 -5.99
C ILE A 80 11.09 3.64 -5.04
N ALA A 81 9.93 3.48 -4.41
CA ALA A 81 9.58 2.37 -3.54
C ALA A 81 8.42 1.59 -4.14
N ILE A 82 8.48 0.26 -4.07
CA ILE A 82 7.49 -0.64 -4.67
C ILE A 82 7.05 -1.69 -3.65
N GLU A 83 5.82 -2.19 -3.79
CA GLU A 83 5.24 -3.25 -2.98
C GLU A 83 5.84 -4.61 -3.35
N GLN A 84 7.09 -4.79 -3.01
CA GLN A 84 7.80 -6.07 -3.07
C GLN A 84 8.50 -6.28 -1.73
N THR A 85 8.58 -7.53 -1.29
CA THR A 85 9.23 -7.87 -0.01
C THR A 85 10.74 -7.66 -0.07
N SER A 86 11.35 -7.33 1.07
CA SER A 86 12.78 -6.98 1.14
C SER A 86 13.73 -8.11 0.73
N ASP A 87 13.32 -9.36 0.84
CA ASP A 87 14.08 -10.52 0.35
C ASP A 87 14.17 -10.56 -1.19
N ARG A 88 13.28 -9.85 -1.88
CA ARG A 88 13.32 -9.68 -3.34
C ARG A 88 14.28 -8.59 -3.81
N GLN A 89 14.86 -7.78 -2.91
CA GLN A 89 15.67 -6.62 -3.28
C GLN A 89 16.77 -6.95 -4.29
N THR A 90 17.58 -7.98 -4.03
CA THR A 90 18.68 -8.37 -4.96
C THR A 90 18.18 -8.77 -6.34
N ALA A 91 17.03 -9.44 -6.42
CA ALA A 91 16.43 -9.82 -7.69
C ALA A 91 15.91 -8.58 -8.44
N ILE A 92 15.22 -7.68 -7.75
CA ILE A 92 14.70 -6.42 -8.31
C ILE A 92 15.85 -5.55 -8.81
N ASP A 93 16.94 -5.40 -8.04
CA ASP A 93 18.11 -4.64 -8.47
C ASP A 93 18.70 -5.20 -9.77
N SER A 94 18.85 -6.53 -9.84
CA SER A 94 19.37 -7.21 -11.03
C SER A 94 18.48 -7.00 -12.26
N LEU A 95 17.16 -7.14 -12.11
CA LEU A 95 16.18 -6.93 -13.19
C LEU A 95 16.14 -5.48 -13.63
N TYR A 96 16.23 -4.54 -12.69
CA TYR A 96 16.24 -3.12 -13.01
C TYR A 96 17.50 -2.72 -13.80
N LEU A 97 18.68 -3.22 -13.41
CA LEU A 97 19.91 -3.01 -14.16
C LEU A 97 19.84 -3.59 -15.58
N LEU A 98 19.26 -4.78 -15.74
CA LEU A 98 19.01 -5.35 -17.08
C LEU A 98 18.05 -4.49 -17.89
N TYR A 99 17.02 -3.94 -17.28
CA TYR A 99 16.09 -3.01 -17.94
C TYR A 99 16.77 -1.71 -18.38
N LEU A 100 17.63 -1.14 -17.52
CA LEU A 100 18.41 0.05 -17.86
C LEU A 100 19.36 -0.19 -19.05
N ALA A 101 19.85 -1.41 -19.19
CA ALA A 101 20.74 -1.85 -20.29
C ALA A 101 19.99 -2.34 -21.54
N ASP A 102 18.66 -2.16 -21.63
CA ASP A 102 17.79 -2.64 -22.71
C ASP A 102 17.76 -4.19 -22.90
N ASN A 103 18.12 -4.93 -21.84
CA ASN A 103 18.18 -6.40 -21.83
C ASN A 103 17.04 -7.07 -21.05
N TYR A 104 15.98 -6.33 -20.71
CA TYR A 104 14.82 -6.86 -19.99
C TYR A 104 13.53 -6.22 -20.50
N GLN A 105 12.56 -7.06 -20.86
CA GLN A 105 11.21 -6.63 -21.22
C GLN A 105 10.35 -6.60 -19.98
N LEU A 106 9.65 -5.49 -19.76
CA LEU A 106 8.83 -5.29 -18.57
C LEU A 106 7.59 -6.21 -18.62
N PRO A 107 7.39 -7.07 -17.60
CA PRO A 107 6.13 -7.82 -17.45
C PRO A 107 4.98 -6.89 -17.03
N THR A 108 3.81 -7.47 -16.77
CA THR A 108 2.57 -6.70 -16.53
C THR A 108 2.52 -5.98 -15.20
N GLY A 109 3.23 -6.42 -14.16
CA GLY A 109 3.13 -5.84 -12.81
C GLY A 109 3.41 -4.34 -12.75
N GLU A 110 2.74 -3.64 -11.86
CA GLU A 110 2.87 -2.19 -11.65
C GLU A 110 4.27 -1.78 -11.21
N GLU A 111 4.96 -2.63 -10.46
CA GLU A 111 6.34 -2.42 -10.06
C GLU A 111 7.28 -2.28 -11.27
N TYR A 112 6.97 -2.96 -12.37
CA TYR A 112 7.70 -2.88 -13.63
C TYR A 112 7.14 -1.77 -14.51
N GLN A 113 5.84 -1.77 -14.77
CA GLN A 113 5.20 -0.88 -15.74
C GLN A 113 5.22 0.59 -15.30
N LEU A 114 5.10 0.85 -14.01
CA LEU A 114 5.25 2.20 -13.43
C LEU A 114 6.62 2.37 -12.77
N GLY A 115 6.99 1.49 -11.82
CA GLY A 115 8.20 1.65 -11.02
C GLY A 115 9.47 1.71 -11.86
N PHE A 116 9.75 0.68 -12.65
CA PHE A 116 10.95 0.63 -13.49
C PHE A 116 10.91 1.69 -14.59
N ARG A 117 9.76 1.87 -15.25
CA ARG A 117 9.61 2.84 -16.34
C ARG A 117 9.84 4.27 -15.85
N ILE A 118 9.22 4.68 -14.77
CA ILE A 118 9.41 6.02 -14.19
C ILE A 118 10.85 6.15 -13.68
N GLY A 119 11.39 5.12 -13.02
CA GLY A 119 12.76 5.12 -12.54
C GLY A 119 13.78 5.38 -13.65
N ARG A 120 13.66 4.68 -14.78
CA ARG A 120 14.51 4.92 -15.96
C ARG A 120 14.37 6.33 -16.52
N LEU A 121 13.12 6.81 -16.65
CA LEU A 121 12.84 8.15 -17.17
C LEU A 121 13.37 9.26 -16.25
N ALA A 122 13.31 9.06 -14.93
CA ALA A 122 13.81 10.00 -13.93
C ALA A 122 15.33 9.86 -13.67
N GLY A 123 16.00 8.85 -14.23
CA GLY A 123 17.42 8.59 -13.99
C GLY A 123 17.72 8.02 -12.59
N VAL A 124 16.74 7.41 -11.94
CA VAL A 124 16.90 6.76 -10.63
C VAL A 124 17.77 5.51 -10.77
N THR A 125 18.71 5.31 -9.86
CA THR A 125 19.70 4.22 -9.96
C THR A 125 19.29 2.93 -9.24
N GLY A 126 18.24 2.97 -8.40
CA GLY A 126 17.76 1.80 -7.64
C GLY A 126 16.29 1.92 -7.26
N ILE A 127 15.65 0.77 -7.09
CA ILE A 127 14.25 0.64 -6.69
C ILE A 127 14.21 -0.05 -5.32
N TYR A 128 13.44 0.45 -4.37
CA TYR A 128 13.38 -0.06 -3.01
C TYR A 128 12.18 -0.97 -2.81
N CYS A 129 12.42 -2.18 -2.33
CA CYS A 129 11.39 -3.14 -1.91
C CYS A 129 10.98 -2.82 -0.47
N ILE A 130 9.68 -2.49 -0.26
CA ILE A 130 9.24 -1.98 1.05
C ILE A 130 8.18 -2.84 1.73
N ASP A 131 7.67 -3.87 1.08
CA ASP A 131 6.63 -4.71 1.64
C ASP A 131 7.14 -5.66 2.73
N ASP A 132 6.23 -6.02 3.64
CA ASP A 132 6.43 -7.01 4.70
C ASP A 132 5.05 -7.53 5.10
N PHE A 133 4.83 -8.84 5.04
CA PHE A 133 3.52 -9.44 5.34
C PHE A 133 3.09 -9.32 6.80
N GLY A 134 3.96 -8.80 7.67
CA GLY A 134 3.64 -8.60 9.06
C GLY A 134 3.70 -9.89 9.87
N SER A 135 2.97 -9.90 10.99
CA SER A 135 2.94 -11.01 11.93
C SER A 135 1.55 -11.09 12.57
N HIS A 136 0.97 -12.28 12.58
CA HIS A 136 -0.28 -12.54 13.28
C HIS A 136 -0.05 -12.83 14.76
N TYR A 137 -1.09 -12.62 15.57
CA TYR A 137 -1.14 -13.08 16.96
C TYR A 137 -1.33 -14.60 17.00
N ASP A 138 -0.88 -15.25 18.10
CA ASP A 138 -0.95 -16.71 18.25
C ASP A 138 -2.37 -17.26 18.14
N ASN A 139 -3.37 -16.57 18.72
CA ASN A 139 -4.79 -16.94 18.62
C ASN A 139 -5.31 -16.93 17.17
N ILE A 140 -4.77 -16.07 16.32
CA ILE A 140 -5.13 -16.01 14.89
C ILE A 140 -4.41 -17.11 14.11
N LEU A 141 -3.16 -17.44 14.44
CA LEU A 141 -2.48 -18.59 13.86
C LEU A 141 -3.22 -19.89 14.20
N GLU A 142 -3.63 -20.08 15.46
CA GLU A 142 -4.46 -21.20 15.89
C GLU A 142 -5.82 -21.24 15.18
N LEU A 143 -6.44 -20.07 14.90
CA LEU A 143 -7.69 -19.99 14.14
C LEU A 143 -7.48 -20.48 12.71
N PHE A 144 -6.36 -20.14 12.06
CA PHE A 144 -6.07 -20.59 10.70
C PHE A 144 -5.78 -22.10 10.62
N ASP A 145 -5.21 -22.68 11.67
CA ASP A 145 -4.95 -24.11 11.77
C ASP A 145 -6.23 -24.93 12.05
N ASP A 146 -7.31 -24.30 12.50
CA ASP A 146 -8.61 -24.89 12.75
C ASP A 146 -9.58 -24.59 11.59
N GLU A 147 -9.90 -25.62 10.79
CA GLU A 147 -10.74 -25.47 9.59
C GLU A 147 -12.15 -24.94 9.95
N GLU A 148 -12.75 -25.36 11.07
CA GLU A 148 -14.09 -24.91 11.46
C GLU A 148 -14.08 -23.44 11.86
N ARG A 149 -13.10 -23.00 12.67
CA ARG A 149 -12.94 -21.61 13.06
C ARG A 149 -12.66 -20.72 11.85
N SER A 150 -11.76 -21.14 10.99
CA SER A 150 -11.41 -20.43 9.74
C SER A 150 -12.63 -20.27 8.82
N ASN A 151 -13.46 -21.33 8.69
CA ASN A 151 -14.70 -21.27 7.92
C ASN A 151 -15.71 -20.29 8.53
N ARG A 152 -15.87 -20.26 9.87
CA ARG A 152 -16.77 -19.30 10.54
C ARG A 152 -16.36 -17.84 10.28
N LEU A 153 -15.07 -17.52 10.35
CA LEU A 153 -14.55 -16.20 9.98
C LEU A 153 -14.88 -15.87 8.52
N GLY A 154 -14.60 -16.80 7.61
CA GLY A 154 -14.89 -16.65 6.18
C GLY A 154 -16.38 -16.43 5.90
N ASP A 155 -17.27 -17.15 6.60
CA ASP A 155 -18.73 -17.00 6.49
C ASP A 155 -19.20 -15.64 7.01
N HIS A 156 -18.64 -15.19 8.13
CA HIS A 156 -18.91 -13.85 8.66
C HIS A 156 -18.55 -12.76 7.65
N ILE A 157 -17.35 -12.84 7.06
CA ILE A 157 -16.89 -11.88 6.05
C ILE A 157 -17.84 -11.88 4.85
N ARG A 158 -18.12 -13.04 4.25
CA ARG A 158 -19.01 -13.15 3.09
C ARG A 158 -20.40 -12.61 3.38
N LYS A 159 -20.98 -12.99 4.52
CA LYS A 159 -22.30 -12.52 4.93
C LYS A 159 -22.32 -11.00 5.12
N THR A 160 -21.34 -10.45 5.81
CA THR A 160 -21.25 -9.00 6.05
C THR A 160 -21.12 -8.23 4.72
N MET A 161 -20.30 -8.71 3.79
CA MET A 161 -20.19 -8.11 2.46
C MET A 161 -21.51 -8.15 1.70
N GLN A 162 -22.26 -9.26 1.77
CA GLN A 162 -23.58 -9.39 1.15
C GLN A 162 -24.60 -8.42 1.78
N ASP A 163 -24.66 -8.37 3.11
CA ASP A 163 -25.55 -7.47 3.84
C ASP A 163 -25.29 -5.98 3.49
N LEU A 164 -24.04 -5.62 3.21
CA LEU A 164 -23.64 -4.28 2.76
C LEU A 164 -23.84 -4.05 1.24
N SER A 165 -24.28 -5.05 0.49
CA SER A 165 -24.28 -5.04 -0.98
C SER A 165 -22.89 -4.70 -1.55
N PHE A 166 -21.84 -5.14 -0.87
CA PHE A 166 -20.46 -4.92 -1.32
C PHE A 166 -20.21 -5.72 -2.60
N PRO A 167 -19.55 -5.17 -3.62
CA PRO A 167 -19.31 -5.91 -4.85
C PRO A 167 -18.42 -7.13 -4.58
N MET A 168 -18.85 -8.30 -5.02
CA MET A 168 -18.09 -9.55 -4.89
C MET A 168 -17.04 -9.73 -5.99
N THR A 169 -17.11 -8.91 -7.03
CA THR A 169 -16.15 -8.88 -8.13
C THR A 169 -15.80 -7.45 -8.47
N ALA A 170 -14.54 -7.20 -8.80
CA ALA A 170 -14.09 -5.91 -9.27
C ALA A 170 -14.70 -5.57 -10.65
N PRO A 171 -15.00 -4.31 -10.93
CA PRO A 171 -15.48 -3.89 -12.24
C PRO A 171 -14.38 -4.07 -13.29
N LYS A 172 -14.79 -4.27 -14.54
CA LYS A 172 -13.87 -4.28 -15.67
C LYS A 172 -13.21 -2.92 -15.84
N VAL A 173 -11.89 -2.89 -15.91
CA VAL A 173 -11.12 -1.69 -16.20
C VAL A 173 -11.25 -1.34 -17.69
N SER A 174 -11.75 -0.15 -17.99
CA SER A 174 -11.89 0.37 -19.36
C SER A 174 -10.82 1.41 -19.71
N SER A 175 -10.24 2.07 -18.70
CA SER A 175 -9.10 2.98 -18.78
C SER A 175 -8.28 2.84 -17.49
N ILE A 176 -6.96 2.69 -17.63
CA ILE A 176 -6.05 2.62 -16.48
C ILE A 176 -6.02 3.99 -15.78
N ILE A 177 -5.99 5.08 -16.53
CA ILE A 177 -5.96 6.43 -15.95
C ILE A 177 -7.22 6.66 -15.11
N ASP A 178 -8.41 6.35 -15.65
CA ASP A 178 -9.66 6.56 -14.93
C ASP A 178 -9.72 5.69 -13.66
N GLU A 179 -9.25 4.45 -13.75
CA GLU A 179 -9.24 3.56 -12.60
C GLU A 179 -8.23 4.03 -11.54
N LEU A 180 -7.02 4.45 -11.92
CA LEU A 180 -6.07 5.01 -10.96
C LEU A 180 -6.58 6.32 -10.35
N VAL A 181 -7.22 7.20 -11.14
CA VAL A 181 -7.87 8.40 -10.59
C VAL A 181 -8.92 8.00 -9.55
N ARG A 182 -9.80 7.04 -9.85
CA ARG A 182 -10.83 6.55 -8.93
C ARG A 182 -10.23 5.97 -7.64
N LEU A 183 -9.24 5.09 -7.74
CA LEU A 183 -8.60 4.42 -6.61
C LEU A 183 -7.89 5.40 -5.68
N ASN A 184 -7.31 6.48 -6.22
CA ASN A 184 -6.56 7.47 -5.46
C ASN A 184 -7.42 8.64 -4.95
N GLN A 185 -8.75 8.63 -5.16
CA GLN A 185 -9.65 9.63 -4.57
C GLN A 185 -9.72 9.49 -3.05
N PRO A 186 -9.67 10.59 -2.29
CA PRO A 186 -9.75 10.56 -0.82
C PRO A 186 -10.99 9.83 -0.29
N GLU A 187 -12.11 9.92 -1.00
CA GLU A 187 -13.34 9.22 -0.63
C GLU A 187 -13.19 7.70 -0.78
N ASN A 188 -12.59 7.22 -1.87
CA ASN A 188 -12.36 5.80 -2.09
C ASN A 188 -11.39 5.23 -1.04
N ILE A 189 -10.31 5.95 -0.76
CA ILE A 189 -9.32 5.59 0.29
C ILE A 189 -10.00 5.48 1.66
N ARG A 190 -10.85 6.44 2.01
CA ARG A 190 -11.62 6.43 3.27
C ARG A 190 -12.60 5.26 3.33
N ASN A 191 -13.31 4.98 2.23
CA ASN A 191 -14.27 3.88 2.15
C ASN A 191 -13.55 2.53 2.24
N SER A 192 -12.34 2.40 1.69
CA SER A 192 -11.50 1.22 1.87
C SER A 192 -11.21 0.99 3.36
N LEU A 193 -10.71 1.99 4.12
CA LEU A 193 -10.49 1.83 5.56
C LEU A 193 -11.77 1.47 6.30
N ALA A 194 -12.89 2.10 5.96
CA ALA A 194 -14.18 1.82 6.59
C ALA A 194 -14.60 0.35 6.39
N SER A 195 -14.31 -0.25 5.22
CA SER A 195 -14.60 -1.67 4.97
C SER A 195 -13.77 -2.60 5.86
N TYR A 196 -12.46 -2.33 6.01
CA TYR A 196 -11.60 -3.08 6.93
C TYR A 196 -12.10 -3.02 8.38
N LEU A 197 -12.50 -1.83 8.86
CA LEU A 197 -13.01 -1.62 10.21
C LEU A 197 -14.42 -2.18 10.44
N TYR A 198 -15.14 -2.55 9.39
CA TYR A 198 -16.51 -3.01 9.50
C TYR A 198 -16.66 -4.50 9.22
N ILE A 199 -15.95 -5.05 8.26
CA ILE A 199 -16.18 -6.42 7.78
C ILE A 199 -15.54 -7.43 8.75
N ALA A 200 -14.24 -7.69 8.63
CA ALA A 200 -13.58 -8.70 9.45
C ALA A 200 -13.32 -8.22 10.89
N PHE A 201 -13.03 -6.93 11.08
CA PHE A 201 -12.73 -6.33 12.39
C PHE A 201 -13.82 -6.56 13.46
N ARG A 202 -15.08 -6.73 13.04
CA ARG A 202 -16.23 -6.94 13.93
C ARG A 202 -16.51 -8.42 14.24
N TYR A 203 -15.70 -9.33 13.73
CA TYR A 203 -15.87 -10.75 14.02
C TYR A 203 -15.52 -11.07 15.48
N GLU A 204 -16.39 -11.81 16.12
CA GLU A 204 -16.20 -12.39 17.45
C GLU A 204 -16.48 -13.90 17.38
N GLU A 205 -15.61 -14.72 17.92
CA GLU A 205 -15.86 -16.16 18.08
C GLU A 205 -16.79 -16.40 19.25
N GLU A 206 -16.55 -15.65 20.34
CA GLU A 206 -17.38 -15.61 21.53
C GLU A 206 -17.79 -14.17 21.84
N PRO A 207 -19.00 -13.92 22.34
CA PRO A 207 -19.47 -12.57 22.58
C PRO A 207 -18.52 -11.74 23.47
N GLY A 208 -17.98 -10.67 22.92
CA GLY A 208 -17.11 -9.72 23.61
C GLY A 208 -15.61 -10.03 23.50
N ASP A 209 -15.20 -11.00 22.68
CA ASP A 209 -13.78 -11.22 22.37
C ASP A 209 -13.25 -10.19 21.33
N TYR A 210 -11.99 -10.30 20.99
CA TYR A 210 -11.30 -9.40 20.05
C TYR A 210 -10.77 -10.12 18.81
N THR A 211 -11.33 -11.26 18.43
CA THR A 211 -10.81 -12.09 17.33
C THR A 211 -10.67 -11.30 16.03
N GLY A 212 -11.69 -10.54 15.63
CA GLY A 212 -11.63 -9.71 14.42
C GLY A 212 -10.64 -8.54 14.55
N VAL A 213 -10.50 -7.96 15.74
CA VAL A 213 -9.49 -6.92 16.02
C VAL A 213 -8.08 -7.49 15.87
N ASP A 214 -7.80 -8.66 16.46
CA ASP A 214 -6.51 -9.33 16.39
C ASP A 214 -6.19 -9.76 14.96
N PHE A 215 -7.20 -10.26 14.23
CA PHE A 215 -7.05 -10.62 12.82
C PHE A 215 -6.59 -9.42 11.99
N GLU A 216 -7.30 -8.29 12.04
CA GLU A 216 -6.95 -7.11 11.23
C GLU A 216 -5.69 -6.41 11.75
N SER A 217 -5.45 -6.40 13.05
CA SER A 217 -4.22 -5.83 13.62
C SER A 217 -2.98 -6.58 13.13
N GLY A 218 -3.01 -7.90 13.09
CA GLY A 218 -1.92 -8.71 12.56
C GLY A 218 -1.78 -8.62 11.04
N ARG A 219 -2.89 -8.83 10.32
CA ARG A 219 -2.90 -8.91 8.86
C ARG A 219 -2.68 -7.56 8.18
N TRP A 220 -3.37 -6.49 8.62
CA TRP A 220 -3.44 -5.24 7.87
C TRP A 220 -2.69 -4.10 8.54
N PHE A 221 -3.01 -3.78 9.79
CA PHE A 221 -2.37 -2.67 10.48
C PHE A 221 -0.86 -2.91 10.67
N ASN A 222 -0.48 -4.10 11.11
CA ASN A 222 0.93 -4.45 11.31
C ASN A 222 1.71 -4.41 9.99
N ARG A 223 1.16 -4.94 8.88
CA ARG A 223 1.78 -4.88 7.55
C ARG A 223 2.03 -3.44 7.12
N ASN A 224 1.03 -2.56 7.20
CA ASN A 224 1.17 -1.16 6.80
C ASN A 224 2.16 -0.38 7.68
N LEU A 225 2.20 -0.64 8.99
CA LEU A 225 3.20 -0.04 9.88
C LEU A 225 4.62 -0.50 9.50
N ARG A 226 4.81 -1.74 9.09
CA ARG A 226 6.09 -2.25 8.62
C ARG A 226 6.49 -1.66 7.28
N ILE A 227 5.56 -1.54 6.32
CA ILE A 227 5.76 -0.83 5.05
C ILE A 227 6.22 0.61 5.33
N PHE A 228 5.48 1.35 6.16
CA PHE A 228 5.84 2.71 6.54
C PHE A 228 7.25 2.77 7.17
N ARG A 229 7.58 1.84 8.08
CA ARG A 229 8.91 1.75 8.68
C ARG A 229 9.99 1.44 7.65
N ASN A 230 9.71 0.61 6.66
CA ASN A 230 10.65 0.31 5.57
C ASN A 230 10.90 1.55 4.70
N VAL A 231 9.88 2.36 4.41
CA VAL A 231 10.07 3.66 3.74
C VAL A 231 10.94 4.60 4.60
N GLN A 232 10.75 4.64 5.91
CA GLN A 232 11.61 5.43 6.81
C GLN A 232 13.08 4.98 6.78
N ARG A 233 13.38 3.71 6.47
CA ARG A 233 14.73 3.16 6.38
C ARG A 233 15.44 3.46 5.07
N ILE A 234 14.74 3.92 4.05
CA ILE A 234 15.36 4.30 2.77
C ILE A 234 16.37 5.42 3.04
N PRO A 235 17.66 5.23 2.68
CA PRO A 235 18.66 6.30 2.79
C PRO A 235 18.25 7.49 1.92
N ARG A 236 18.13 8.65 2.52
CA ARG A 236 17.64 9.85 1.82
C ARG A 236 18.22 11.14 2.39
N SER A 237 18.20 12.16 1.58
CA SER A 237 18.50 13.55 1.93
C SER A 237 17.19 14.36 2.01
N PRO A 238 17.24 15.60 2.57
CA PRO A 238 16.09 16.51 2.56
C PRO A 238 15.59 16.90 1.16
N ASP A 239 16.45 16.80 0.15
CA ASP A 239 16.13 17.17 -1.24
C ASP A 239 15.49 16.01 -2.03
N ASP A 240 15.42 14.81 -1.43
CA ASP A 240 14.84 13.65 -2.08
C ASP A 240 13.32 13.74 -2.17
N ARG A 241 12.78 13.03 -3.15
CA ARG A 241 11.35 12.93 -3.45
C ARG A 241 11.01 11.47 -3.70
N ILE A 242 10.18 10.89 -2.85
CA ILE A 242 9.86 9.46 -2.88
C ILE A 242 8.58 9.25 -3.69
N LEU A 243 8.64 8.39 -4.69
CA LEU A 243 7.47 7.82 -5.34
C LEU A 243 7.23 6.42 -4.79
N LEU A 244 6.09 6.23 -4.13
CA LEU A 244 5.65 4.94 -3.58
C LEU A 244 4.53 4.36 -4.43
N ILE A 245 4.70 3.13 -4.93
CA ILE A 245 3.72 2.41 -5.76
C ILE A 245 3.29 1.16 -5.01
N THR A 246 1.99 1.07 -4.69
CA THR A 246 1.41 -0.05 -3.93
C THR A 246 0.01 -0.39 -4.45
N GLY A 247 -0.56 -1.52 -4.04
CA GLY A 247 -2.00 -1.76 -4.13
C GLY A 247 -2.78 -0.64 -3.44
N ALA A 248 -3.91 -0.24 -4.04
CA ALA A 248 -4.65 0.94 -3.61
C ALA A 248 -5.15 0.86 -2.16
N ASP A 249 -5.45 -0.33 -1.66
CA ASP A 249 -5.93 -0.49 -0.28
C ASP A 249 -4.89 -0.06 0.75
N HIS A 250 -3.59 -0.20 0.47
CA HIS A 250 -2.54 0.27 1.37
C HIS A 250 -2.61 1.77 1.66
N LEU A 251 -3.16 2.56 0.74
CA LEU A 251 -3.32 4.01 0.90
C LEU A 251 -4.20 4.37 2.10
N ASN A 252 -5.11 3.47 2.50
CA ASN A 252 -6.06 3.72 3.59
C ASN A 252 -5.39 3.93 4.96
N LEU A 253 -4.19 3.35 5.17
CA LEU A 253 -3.36 3.57 6.36
C LEU A 253 -2.11 4.38 6.03
N LEU A 254 -1.42 4.09 4.92
CA LEU A 254 -0.16 4.75 4.59
C LEU A 254 -0.31 6.25 4.43
N ASN A 255 -1.41 6.74 3.80
CA ASN A 255 -1.62 8.17 3.66
C ASN A 255 -1.78 8.87 5.01
N ILE A 256 -2.52 8.26 5.96
CA ILE A 256 -2.65 8.78 7.33
C ILE A 256 -1.28 8.84 8.01
N LEU A 257 -0.46 7.79 7.86
CA LEU A 257 0.86 7.71 8.46
C LEU A 257 1.81 8.76 7.88
N PHE A 258 1.81 8.96 6.55
CA PHE A 258 2.64 9.98 5.91
C PHE A 258 2.16 11.40 6.24
N GLU A 259 0.85 11.67 6.21
CA GLU A 259 0.27 12.97 6.51
C GLU A 259 0.57 13.42 7.95
N THR A 260 0.52 12.48 8.90
CA THR A 260 0.77 12.77 10.33
C THR A 260 2.25 12.72 10.71
N SER A 261 3.12 12.21 9.84
CA SER A 261 4.55 12.12 10.10
C SER A 261 5.23 13.49 10.11
N TRP A 262 6.22 13.64 10.96
CA TRP A 262 7.08 14.82 10.97
C TRP A 262 8.16 14.80 9.89
N GLU A 263 8.44 13.64 9.30
CA GLU A 263 9.52 13.42 8.33
C GLU A 263 9.06 13.57 6.89
N PHE A 264 7.76 13.41 6.62
CA PHE A 264 7.23 13.32 5.27
C PHE A 264 6.16 14.37 4.99
N GLU A 265 6.03 14.74 3.72
CA GLU A 265 4.94 15.54 3.19
C GLU A 265 4.20 14.68 2.14
N LEU A 266 2.95 14.32 2.43
CA LEU A 266 2.14 13.55 1.49
C LEU A 266 1.75 14.39 0.28
N ILE A 267 2.06 13.89 -0.91
CA ILE A 267 1.73 14.51 -2.19
C ILE A 267 0.68 13.67 -2.92
N SER A 268 -0.42 14.30 -3.32
CA SER A 268 -1.47 13.63 -4.09
C SER A 268 -1.02 13.33 -5.52
N PRO A 269 -1.25 12.10 -6.04
CA PRO A 269 -0.97 11.77 -7.43
C PRO A 269 -2.03 12.30 -8.41
N LEU A 270 -3.21 12.71 -7.92
CA LEU A 270 -4.36 13.07 -8.76
C LEU A 270 -4.07 14.13 -9.81
N PRO A 271 -3.40 15.26 -9.52
CA PRO A 271 -3.11 16.26 -10.55
C PRO A 271 -2.27 15.71 -11.72
N TYR A 272 -1.37 14.77 -11.41
CA TYR A 272 -0.50 14.13 -12.41
C TYR A 272 -1.26 13.08 -13.24
N LEU A 273 -2.17 12.33 -12.61
CA LEU A 273 -3.02 11.37 -13.31
C LEU A 273 -4.00 12.09 -14.26
N GLU A 274 -4.60 13.21 -13.82
CA GLU A 274 -5.45 14.03 -14.69
C GLU A 274 -4.64 14.61 -15.86
N LYS A 275 -3.42 15.06 -15.62
CA LYS A 275 -2.53 15.50 -16.69
C LYS A 275 -2.18 14.40 -17.69
N ALA A 276 -1.98 13.16 -17.22
CA ALA A 276 -1.77 12.01 -18.10
C ALA A 276 -2.95 11.82 -19.07
N ARG A 277 -4.18 12.06 -18.62
CA ARG A 277 -5.39 12.01 -19.47
C ARG A 277 -5.34 13.04 -20.60
N GLU A 278 -4.83 14.23 -20.31
CA GLU A 278 -4.69 15.31 -21.34
C GLU A 278 -3.59 15.02 -22.38
N MET A 279 -2.70 14.04 -22.11
CA MET A 279 -1.61 13.67 -23.01
C MET A 279 -2.00 12.62 -24.08
N LEU A 280 -3.20 12.02 -23.96
CA LEU A 280 -3.72 11.02 -24.90
C LEU A 280 -4.59 11.67 -25.98
#